data_b46ae4134b20d14f541e9f8499e644d3
#
_entry.id   b46ae4134b20d14f541e9f8499e644d3
#
_cell.length_a   1.000
_cell.length_b   1.000
_cell.length_c   1.000
_cell.angle_alpha   90.00
_cell.angle_beta   90.00
_cell.angle_gamma   90.00
#
_symmetry.space_group_name_H-M   'P 1'
#
loop_
_entity.id
_entity.type
_entity.pdbx_description
1 polymer ?
#
loop_
_entity_poly.entity_id
_entity_poly.type
_entity_poly.pdbx_seq_one_letter_code
_entity_poly.pdbx_strand_id
1 'polypeptide(L)'
;MKTLNTQELMKGTDGCLFVEYDGINVPLLEVENFSVSMNFNAVDKQYVGNPVVQSVPTGVAFNLTFTESVVRDEPIINVILDALKRGKFPVFKFQGKLEKPDGQEQRYAFNNAVPNGNFGLMNVTPGEVVSREQNYTLNEIPDIISSIASTYL
;
A
#
# COMPACT_ATOMS: atom_id res chain seq x y z
N MET A 1 -23.40 24.94 12.56
CA MET A 1 -22.89 23.87 11.67
C MET A 1 -21.50 24.28 11.17
N LYS A 2 -20.54 23.40 11.38
CA LYS A 2 -19.18 23.63 10.83
C LYS A 2 -19.14 23.24 9.36
N THR A 3 -18.57 24.10 8.53
CA THR A 3 -18.34 23.80 7.12
C THR A 3 -16.99 23.10 6.96
N LEU A 4 -16.91 22.15 6.05
CA LEU A 4 -15.66 21.47 5.73
C LEU A 4 -14.66 22.47 5.15
N ASN A 5 -13.47 22.52 5.73
CA ASN A 5 -12.36 23.30 5.18
C ASN A 5 -11.66 22.47 4.10
N THR A 6 -11.84 22.82 2.86
CA THR A 6 -11.27 22.08 1.73
C THR A 6 -9.74 22.12 1.70
N GLN A 7 -9.11 23.08 2.39
CA GLN A 7 -7.66 23.14 2.49
C GLN A 7 -7.08 22.07 3.42
N GLU A 8 -7.90 21.46 4.26
CA GLU A 8 -7.48 20.35 5.12
C GLU A 8 -7.63 18.98 4.45
N LEU A 9 -8.31 18.92 3.31
CA LEU A 9 -8.45 17.68 2.57
C LEU A 9 -7.13 17.28 1.93
N MET A 10 -6.73 16.04 2.15
CA MET A 10 -5.52 15.49 1.56
C MET A 10 -5.78 15.13 0.10
N LYS A 11 -4.79 15.42 -0.74
CA LYS A 11 -4.83 15.15 -2.18
C LYS A 11 -3.87 14.03 -2.52
N GLY A 12 -4.17 13.26 -3.55
CA GLY A 12 -3.27 12.21 -4.03
C GLY A 12 -1.89 12.71 -4.45
N THR A 13 -1.79 13.97 -4.87
CA THR A 13 -0.51 14.61 -5.22
C THR A 13 0.41 14.84 -4.01
N ASP A 14 -0.14 14.82 -2.81
CA ASP A 14 0.59 15.02 -1.56
C ASP A 14 1.10 13.71 -0.97
N GLY A 15 0.88 12.60 -1.66
CA GLY A 15 1.30 11.27 -1.24
C GLY A 15 2.67 10.88 -1.78
N CYS A 16 3.37 10.04 -1.03
CA CYS A 16 4.65 9.48 -1.45
C CYS A 16 4.79 8.06 -0.93
N LEU A 17 5.34 7.18 -1.75
CA LEU A 17 5.66 5.81 -1.37
C LEU A 17 7.18 5.63 -1.34
N PHE A 18 7.68 5.04 -0.27
CA PHE A 18 9.09 4.71 -0.10
C PHE A 18 9.27 3.20 -0.01
N VAL A 19 10.35 2.70 -0.57
CA VAL A 19 10.80 1.32 -0.35
C VAL A 19 12.13 1.34 0.39
N GLU A 20 12.30 0.43 1.33
CA GLU A 20 13.59 0.26 2.00
C GLU A 20 14.51 -0.61 1.14
N TYR A 21 15.65 -0.05 0.75
CA TYR A 21 16.65 -0.70 -0.06
C TYR A 21 18.03 -0.44 0.56
N ASP A 22 18.75 -1.51 0.89
CA ASP A 22 20.05 -1.45 1.58
C ASP A 22 20.05 -0.60 2.86
N GLY A 23 18.96 -0.66 3.63
CA GLY A 23 18.80 0.10 4.86
C GLY A 23 18.47 1.57 4.66
N ILE A 24 18.25 2.02 3.42
CA ILE A 24 17.91 3.39 3.06
C ILE A 24 16.50 3.42 2.49
N ASN A 25 15.69 4.40 2.89
CA ASN A 25 14.39 4.64 2.29
C ASN A 25 14.55 5.35 0.96
N VAL A 26 14.20 4.66 -0.12
CA VAL A 26 14.25 5.19 -1.48
C VAL A 26 12.84 5.62 -1.89
N PRO A 27 12.61 6.90 -2.21
CA PRO A 27 11.31 7.32 -2.70
C PRO A 27 11.06 6.77 -4.09
N LEU A 28 9.84 6.25 -4.30
CA LEU A 28 9.38 5.78 -5.60
C LEU A 28 8.66 6.92 -6.32
N LEU A 29 9.43 7.77 -6.96
CA LEU A 29 8.92 8.99 -7.60
C LEU A 29 8.09 8.71 -8.85
N GLU A 30 8.29 7.54 -9.43
CA GLU A 30 7.62 7.11 -10.66
C GLU A 30 6.25 6.46 -10.41
N VAL A 31 5.83 6.37 -9.18
CA VAL A 31 4.55 5.76 -8.83
C VAL A 31 3.41 6.69 -9.21
N GLU A 32 2.53 6.23 -10.09
CA GLU A 32 1.33 6.97 -10.49
C GLU A 32 0.25 6.91 -9.41
N ASN A 33 0.10 5.73 -8.80
CA ASN A 33 -0.85 5.52 -7.72
C ASN A 33 -0.36 4.38 -6.83
N PHE A 34 -0.76 4.42 -5.57
CA PHE A 34 -0.64 3.28 -4.68
C PHE A 34 -1.86 3.20 -3.77
N SER A 35 -2.14 1.99 -3.34
CA SER A 35 -3.28 1.74 -2.48
C SER A 35 -2.94 0.61 -1.51
N VAL A 36 -3.28 0.81 -0.26
CA VAL A 36 -3.19 -0.22 0.76
C VAL A 36 -4.58 -0.44 1.33
N SER A 37 -5.03 -1.68 1.32
CA SER A 37 -6.36 -2.04 1.77
C SER A 37 -6.29 -3.15 2.80
N MET A 38 -7.27 -3.17 3.69
CA MET A 38 -7.50 -4.31 4.57
C MET A 38 -8.85 -4.94 4.23
N ASN A 39 -8.84 -6.26 4.17
CA ASN A 39 -10.01 -7.06 3.85
C ASN A 39 -10.32 -7.99 5.01
N PHE A 40 -11.48 -7.82 5.61
CA PHE A 40 -11.92 -8.63 6.74
C PHE A 40 -12.67 -9.84 6.26
N ASN A 41 -12.29 -11.01 6.80
CA ASN A 41 -13.00 -12.25 6.59
C ASN A 41 -13.91 -12.51 7.78
N ALA A 42 -15.14 -12.88 7.49
CA ALA A 42 -16.13 -13.16 8.52
C ALA A 42 -16.97 -14.38 8.11
N VAL A 43 -17.48 -15.08 9.09
CA VAL A 43 -18.43 -16.19 8.91
C VAL A 43 -19.75 -15.77 9.51
N ASP A 44 -20.81 -15.91 8.73
CA ASP A 44 -22.16 -15.62 9.20
C ASP A 44 -22.76 -16.83 9.92
N LYS A 45 -23.36 -16.60 11.07
CA LYS A 45 -24.06 -17.62 11.84
C LYS A 45 -25.43 -17.12 12.27
N GLN A 46 -26.40 -18.02 12.23
CA GLN A 46 -27.73 -17.76 12.72
C GLN A 46 -28.09 -18.80 13.75
N TYR A 47 -28.48 -18.34 14.93
CA TYR A 47 -28.87 -19.23 16.04
C TYR A 47 -30.37 -19.44 16.09
N VAL A 48 -30.77 -20.58 16.61
CA VAL A 48 -32.18 -20.91 16.80
C VAL A 48 -32.85 -19.87 17.71
N GLY A 49 -33.98 -19.36 17.29
CA GLY A 49 -34.73 -18.36 18.03
C GLY A 49 -34.28 -16.90 17.78
N ASN A 50 -33.22 -16.67 17.00
CA ASN A 50 -32.76 -15.34 16.63
C ASN A 50 -32.89 -15.15 15.10
N PRO A 51 -33.77 -14.26 14.64
CA PRO A 51 -33.91 -14.01 13.21
C PRO A 51 -32.76 -13.22 12.60
N VAL A 52 -31.89 -12.60 13.42
CA VAL A 52 -30.78 -11.79 12.95
C VAL A 52 -29.54 -12.65 12.77
N VAL A 53 -28.96 -12.62 11.56
CA VAL A 53 -27.71 -13.29 11.25
C VAL A 53 -26.57 -12.56 11.93
N GLN A 54 -25.71 -13.31 12.63
CA GLN A 54 -24.54 -12.78 13.31
C GLN A 54 -23.31 -12.99 12.45
N SER A 55 -22.48 -11.94 12.28
CA SER A 55 -21.23 -12.01 11.55
C SER A 55 -20.06 -12.12 12.54
N VAL A 56 -19.27 -13.21 12.41
CA VAL A 56 -18.15 -13.48 13.32
C VAL A 56 -16.85 -13.24 12.55
N PRO A 57 -16.02 -12.26 12.93
CA PRO A 57 -14.75 -12.04 12.27
C PRO A 57 -13.80 -13.22 12.47
N THR A 58 -13.18 -13.69 11.39
CA THR A 58 -12.23 -14.82 11.41
C THR A 58 -10.81 -14.42 11.06
N GLY A 59 -10.62 -13.29 10.40
CA GLY A 59 -9.28 -12.83 10.03
C GLY A 59 -9.31 -11.55 9.22
N VAL A 60 -8.11 -11.02 8.95
CA VAL A 60 -7.92 -9.83 8.14
C VAL A 60 -6.71 -10.02 7.23
N ALA A 61 -6.80 -9.54 6.00
CA ALA A 61 -5.70 -9.52 5.05
C ALA A 61 -5.38 -8.08 4.66
N PHE A 62 -4.10 -7.78 4.55
CA PHE A 62 -3.61 -6.48 4.10
C PHE A 62 -2.95 -6.62 2.74
N ASN A 63 -3.33 -5.77 1.80
CA ASN A 63 -2.80 -5.80 0.45
C ASN A 63 -2.29 -4.42 0.06
N LEU A 64 -1.13 -4.40 -0.57
CA LEU A 64 -0.53 -3.19 -1.12
C LEU A 64 -0.37 -3.36 -2.63
N THR A 65 -0.85 -2.38 -3.39
CA THR A 65 -0.76 -2.37 -4.85
C THR A 65 -0.30 -1.00 -5.30
N PHE A 66 0.62 -0.96 -6.25
CA PHE A 66 1.01 0.29 -6.88
C PHE A 66 1.38 0.08 -8.35
N THR A 67 1.33 1.18 -9.11
CA THR A 67 1.69 1.21 -10.53
C THR A 67 2.78 2.24 -10.74
N GLU A 68 3.87 1.83 -11.39
CA GLU A 68 4.98 2.70 -11.78
C GLU A 68 4.85 3.07 -13.26
N SER A 69 5.01 4.36 -13.57
CA SER A 69 5.00 4.84 -14.96
C SER A 69 6.38 4.89 -15.60
N VAL A 70 7.40 5.24 -14.81
CA VAL A 70 8.80 5.22 -15.25
C VAL A 70 9.52 4.10 -14.54
N VAL A 71 10.18 3.25 -15.30
CA VAL A 71 10.64 1.97 -14.80
C VAL A 71 12.09 2.05 -14.34
N ARG A 72 12.31 1.88 -13.04
CA ARG A 72 13.62 1.63 -12.45
C ARG A 72 13.65 0.20 -11.92
N ASP A 73 14.64 -0.57 -12.36
CA ASP A 73 14.76 -1.97 -11.95
C ASP A 73 15.47 -2.16 -10.61
N GLU A 74 16.35 -1.23 -10.25
CA GLU A 74 17.25 -1.39 -9.10
C GLU A 74 16.56 -1.63 -7.76
N PRO A 75 15.56 -0.83 -7.33
CA PRO A 75 15.06 -0.97 -5.96
C PRO A 75 14.17 -2.19 -5.74
N ILE A 76 13.54 -2.73 -6.79
CA ILE A 76 12.55 -3.79 -6.64
C ILE A 76 12.80 -4.96 -7.59
N ILE A 77 12.76 -4.73 -8.88
CA ILE A 77 12.76 -5.82 -9.87
C ILE A 77 14.07 -6.60 -9.86
N ASN A 78 15.20 -5.92 -9.79
CA ASN A 78 16.50 -6.59 -9.70
C ASN A 78 16.61 -7.41 -8.42
N VAL A 79 16.11 -6.91 -7.30
CA VAL A 79 16.10 -7.63 -6.03
C VAL A 79 15.26 -8.89 -6.12
N ILE A 80 14.08 -8.80 -6.75
CA ILE A 80 13.19 -9.96 -6.94
C ILE A 80 13.88 -11.01 -7.83
N LEU A 81 14.40 -10.61 -8.97
CA LEU A 81 15.02 -11.55 -9.90
C LEU A 81 16.27 -12.21 -9.32
N ASP A 82 17.12 -11.46 -8.62
CA ASP A 82 18.30 -12.00 -7.97
C ASP A 82 17.94 -12.98 -6.85
N ALA A 83 16.91 -12.67 -6.06
CA ALA A 83 16.45 -13.56 -5.02
C ALA A 83 15.89 -14.87 -5.59
N LEU A 84 15.12 -14.80 -6.68
CA LEU A 84 14.57 -15.98 -7.35
C LEU A 84 15.67 -16.87 -7.95
N LYS A 85 16.73 -16.26 -8.50
CA LYS A 85 17.89 -17.02 -9.00
C LYS A 85 18.61 -17.79 -7.90
N ARG A 86 18.55 -17.28 -6.67
CA ARG A 86 19.10 -17.96 -5.48
C ARG A 86 18.11 -18.91 -4.80
N GLY A 87 16.91 -19.08 -5.37
CA GLY A 87 15.88 -19.94 -4.82
C GLY A 87 15.16 -19.39 -3.61
N LYS A 88 15.16 -18.07 -3.42
CA LYS A 88 14.52 -17.39 -2.30
C LYS A 88 13.44 -16.43 -2.78
N PHE A 89 12.46 -16.18 -1.91
CA PHE A 89 11.46 -15.15 -2.16
C PHE A 89 11.80 -13.90 -1.34
N PRO A 90 11.82 -12.72 -1.98
CA PRO A 90 12.17 -11.49 -1.29
C PRO A 90 11.04 -10.99 -0.40
N VAL A 91 11.41 -10.25 0.64
CA VAL A 91 10.50 -9.54 1.54
C VAL A 91 10.89 -8.08 1.54
N PHE A 92 9.92 -7.20 1.40
CA PHE A 92 10.14 -5.76 1.32
C PHE A 92 9.53 -5.03 2.49
N LYS A 93 10.03 -3.83 2.74
CA LYS A 93 9.42 -2.86 3.64
C LYS A 93 9.07 -1.61 2.84
N PHE A 94 7.85 -1.14 3.02
CA PHE A 94 7.37 0.08 2.38
C PHE A 94 6.94 1.08 3.44
N GLN A 95 7.00 2.36 3.09
CA GLN A 95 6.40 3.43 3.86
C GLN A 95 5.54 4.28 2.96
N GLY A 96 4.30 4.51 3.39
CA GLY A 96 3.40 5.43 2.74
C GLY A 96 3.34 6.73 3.53
N LYS A 97 3.44 7.85 2.84
CA LYS A 97 3.38 9.18 3.43
C LYS A 97 2.30 9.99 2.72
N LEU A 98 1.52 10.70 3.50
CA LEU A 98 0.53 11.65 3.00
C LEU A 98 0.65 12.92 3.82
N GLU A 99 0.82 14.06 3.15
CA GLU A 99 1.12 15.32 3.78
C GLU A 99 -0.02 16.33 3.56
N LYS A 100 -0.38 17.05 4.61
CA LYS A 100 -1.32 18.17 4.52
C LYS A 100 -0.61 19.47 4.14
N PRO A 101 -1.33 20.44 3.55
CA PRO A 101 -0.75 21.75 3.24
C PRO A 101 -0.19 22.51 4.45
N ASP A 102 -0.65 22.21 5.66
CA ASP A 102 -0.18 22.83 6.90
C ASP A 102 1.09 22.18 7.48
N GLY A 103 1.64 21.18 6.80
CA GLY A 103 2.84 20.47 7.21
C GLY A 103 2.61 19.23 8.07
N GLN A 104 1.38 18.95 8.47
CA GLN A 104 1.07 17.69 9.17
C GLN A 104 1.16 16.52 8.19
N GLU A 105 1.71 15.40 8.64
CA GLU A 105 1.83 14.21 7.80
C GLU A 105 1.23 12.98 8.45
N GLN A 106 0.70 12.12 7.60
CA GLN A 106 0.31 10.77 7.95
C GLN A 106 1.33 9.82 7.34
N ARG A 107 1.93 8.98 8.17
CA ARG A 107 2.94 8.03 7.72
C ARG A 107 2.67 6.66 8.31
N TYR A 108 2.64 5.67 7.44
CA TYR A 108 2.48 4.27 7.81
C TYR A 108 3.70 3.48 7.37
N ALA A 109 4.11 2.53 8.20
CA ALA A 109 5.12 1.54 7.82
C ALA A 109 4.41 0.23 7.46
N PHE A 110 4.74 -0.30 6.29
CA PHE A 110 4.22 -1.56 5.78
C PHE A 110 5.35 -2.58 5.77
N ASN A 111 5.45 -3.34 6.84
CA ASN A 111 6.52 -4.31 7.03
C ASN A 111 6.12 -5.67 6.46
N ASN A 112 7.14 -6.47 6.14
CA ASN A 112 6.96 -7.86 5.73
C ASN A 112 6.02 -8.00 4.52
N ALA A 113 6.26 -7.17 3.51
CA ALA A 113 5.51 -7.20 2.25
C ALA A 113 6.08 -8.31 1.36
N VAL A 114 5.24 -9.27 1.03
CA VAL A 114 5.60 -10.42 0.20
C VAL A 114 4.92 -10.28 -1.16
N PRO A 115 5.65 -10.43 -2.28
CA PRO A 115 5.03 -10.42 -3.60
C PRO A 115 3.91 -11.46 -3.70
N ASN A 116 2.74 -11.03 -4.16
CA ASN A 116 1.58 -11.90 -4.31
C ASN A 116 0.74 -11.44 -5.49
N GLY A 117 0.51 -12.35 -6.41
CA GLY A 117 -0.29 -12.08 -7.60
C GLY A 117 0.56 -11.72 -8.80
N ASN A 118 0.00 -10.93 -9.69
CA ASN A 118 0.60 -10.62 -10.97
C ASN A 118 1.53 -9.41 -10.89
N PHE A 119 2.72 -9.56 -11.46
CA PHE A 119 3.70 -8.48 -11.60
C PHE A 119 3.94 -8.21 -13.07
N GLY A 120 3.81 -6.95 -13.49
CA GLY A 120 4.21 -6.53 -14.81
C GLY A 120 5.73 -6.52 -14.92
N LEU A 121 6.30 -7.35 -15.79
CA LEU A 121 7.74 -7.38 -16.02
C LEU A 121 8.12 -6.53 -17.24
N MET A 122 7.41 -6.71 -18.33
CA MET A 122 7.59 -5.91 -19.54
C MET A 122 6.23 -5.74 -20.21
N ASN A 123 5.83 -4.49 -20.41
CA ASN A 123 4.57 -4.16 -21.06
C ASN A 123 4.81 -2.94 -21.95
N VAL A 124 4.79 -3.15 -23.25
CA VAL A 124 5.11 -2.10 -24.23
C VAL A 124 3.95 -1.96 -25.19
N THR A 125 3.35 -0.77 -25.21
CA THR A 125 2.31 -0.40 -26.16
C THR A 125 2.75 0.87 -26.90
N PRO A 126 2.80 0.86 -28.24
CA PRO A 126 3.21 2.04 -28.98
C PRO A 126 2.33 3.25 -28.68
N GLY A 127 2.96 4.39 -28.44
CA GLY A 127 2.27 5.64 -28.12
C GLY A 127 1.89 5.82 -26.67
N GLU A 128 2.20 4.85 -25.80
CA GLU A 128 1.92 4.91 -24.37
C GLU A 128 3.20 4.87 -23.55
N VAL A 129 3.13 5.44 -22.35
CA VAL A 129 4.23 5.37 -21.38
C VAL A 129 4.26 3.96 -20.79
N VAL A 130 5.45 3.39 -20.68
CA VAL A 130 5.63 2.06 -20.08
C VAL A 130 5.28 2.12 -18.61
N SER A 131 4.42 1.21 -18.16
CA SER A 131 4.00 1.10 -16.76
C SER A 131 4.08 -0.35 -16.28
N ARG A 132 4.26 -0.50 -14.97
CA ARG A 132 4.25 -1.80 -14.28
C ARG A 132 3.35 -1.75 -13.08
N GLU A 133 2.53 -2.77 -12.92
CA GLU A 133 1.72 -2.97 -11.73
C GLU A 133 2.38 -3.99 -10.82
N GLN A 134 2.38 -3.73 -9.52
CA GLN A 134 2.96 -4.60 -8.50
C GLN A 134 1.98 -4.81 -7.37
N ASN A 135 1.87 -6.06 -6.91
CA ASN A 135 0.94 -6.46 -5.87
C ASN A 135 1.68 -7.18 -4.75
N TYR A 136 1.41 -6.79 -3.52
CA TYR A 136 2.02 -7.37 -2.33
C TYR A 136 0.97 -7.71 -1.28
N THR A 137 1.25 -8.75 -0.50
CA THR A 137 0.49 -9.06 0.71
C THR A 137 1.35 -8.74 1.92
N LEU A 138 0.80 -8.03 2.87
CA LEU A 138 1.49 -7.70 4.11
C LEU A 138 1.23 -8.80 5.14
N ASN A 139 2.29 -9.42 5.66
CA ASN A 139 2.17 -10.46 6.67
C ASN A 139 2.16 -9.92 8.10
N GLU A 140 2.26 -8.61 8.25
CA GLU A 140 2.18 -7.93 9.54
C GLU A 140 1.17 -6.80 9.48
N ILE A 141 0.59 -6.46 10.63
CA ILE A 141 -0.29 -5.30 10.74
C ILE A 141 0.54 -4.03 10.51
N PRO A 142 0.10 -3.13 9.62
CA PRO A 142 0.82 -1.88 9.39
C PRO A 142 0.95 -1.04 10.65
N ASP A 143 2.12 -0.38 10.81
CA ASP A 143 2.38 0.50 11.92
C ASP A 143 2.11 1.95 11.53
N ILE A 144 1.46 2.69 12.40
CA ILE A 144 1.27 4.13 12.24
C ILE A 144 2.46 4.83 12.88
N ILE A 145 3.31 5.48 12.06
CA ILE A 145 4.46 6.25 12.53
C ILE A 145 4.01 7.64 12.98
N SER A 146 3.15 8.27 12.16
CA SER A 146 2.52 9.53 12.52
C SER A 146 1.11 9.59 11.95
N SER A 147 0.21 10.24 12.67
CA SER A 147 -1.17 10.41 12.24
C SER A 147 -1.52 11.89 12.16
N ILE A 148 -2.48 12.20 11.29
CA ILE A 148 -2.96 13.57 11.10
C ILE A 148 -4.16 13.80 12.02
N ALA A 149 -4.05 14.83 12.86
CA ALA A 149 -5.17 15.29 13.65
C ALA A 149 -6.04 16.23 12.83
N SER A 150 -7.35 16.07 12.94
CA SER A 150 -8.29 17.00 12.32
C SER A 150 -8.45 18.23 13.19
N THR A 151 -8.51 19.41 12.57
CA THR A 151 -8.93 20.64 13.25
C THR A 151 -10.44 20.78 13.27
N TYR A 152 -11.16 19.87 12.63
CA TYR A 152 -12.61 19.78 12.67
C TYR A 152 -13.06 18.94 13.85
N LEU A 153 -13.51 19.57 14.87
CA LEU A 153 -14.10 18.88 16.01
C LEU A 153 -15.46 19.45 16.35
#